data_3f39e95ab3fd4173021be3acb357824e
#
_entry.id   3f39e95ab3fd4173021be3acb357824e
#
_cell.length_a   1.000
_cell.length_b   1.000
_cell.length_c   1.000
_cell.angle_alpha   90.00
_cell.angle_beta   90.00
_cell.angle_gamma   90.00
#
_symmetry.space_group_name_H-M   'P 1'
#
loop_
_entity.id
_entity.type
_entity.pdbx_description
1 polymer ?
#
loop_
_entity_poly.entity_id
_entity_poly.type
_entity_poly.pdbx_seq_one_letter_code
_entity_poly.pdbx_strand_id
1 'polypeptide(L)'
;MKHFRLFSLFFGCWLLASCTADPGTEPGPFGENPPTAEKPHAVPVEQALEELQSVLEEIDIPAEDGAVTRSGGIRRVKNVTTVSPEVLNPDGTRSEATADVEDLLYIVNFENEAGYAILGADDRLEPVYAVVDEGSLTTEEFRYAVTVTPEQAEADGELVFPLQMVAQAAIGGVDTGGGGNGIVGGPITDIEHWWPEGQQPVGIDYEPWETKEQSGILLKTRWNQTKPYNYLCPIENGKNCFAGCVPVAVAQILVFNALNYNKKFYQIGDQLLNEAMWLNIEEAVTHPQLVKPVVSGESMNAQTWAVAYFINKMGEAVGVKYHSDDGGSPAPTKNVVKLLQYLADIGLGYSNIALSPITTDKVRDMIFVKKLPFYYSGKSSTNSHAWVLDGWLLRERRVITRYAFLPTQYHTESKEFVHANFGWGGQKDGYYTFNAFYTDRGPVSPQSIEDRDYDHDFSAVTYNLSK
;
A
#
# COMPACT_ATOMS: atom_id res chain seq x y z
N MET A 1 3.61 33.95 -29.38
CA MET A 1 4.67 33.47 -30.27
C MET A 1 5.26 32.24 -29.60
N LYS A 2 5.06 31.09 -30.23
CA LYS A 2 5.39 29.76 -29.72
C LYS A 2 6.90 29.52 -29.81
N HIS A 3 7.52 29.06 -28.74
CA HIS A 3 8.83 28.42 -28.79
C HIS A 3 8.72 26.96 -28.39
N PHE A 4 8.69 26.12 -29.40
CA PHE A 4 8.95 24.68 -29.33
C PHE A 4 10.43 24.48 -28.99
N ARG A 5 10.76 23.79 -27.91
CA ARG A 5 12.08 23.24 -27.66
C ARG A 5 12.05 21.75 -27.78
N LEU A 6 12.61 21.29 -28.88
CA LEU A 6 12.92 19.89 -29.18
C LEU A 6 14.12 19.48 -28.30
N PHE A 7 13.94 18.56 -27.37
CA PHE A 7 15.06 17.92 -26.66
C PHE A 7 15.32 16.55 -27.30
N SER A 8 16.46 16.47 -28.00
CA SER A 8 16.99 15.25 -28.58
C SER A 8 17.89 14.60 -27.52
N LEU A 9 17.47 13.46 -26.97
CA LEU A 9 18.30 12.65 -26.06
C LEU A 9 19.08 11.62 -26.87
N PHE A 10 20.40 11.84 -26.95
CA PHE A 10 21.37 10.86 -27.42
C PHE A 10 21.60 9.81 -26.33
N PHE A 11 21.18 8.59 -26.57
CA PHE A 11 21.62 7.42 -25.81
C PHE A 11 22.91 6.86 -26.43
N GLY A 12 24.02 7.04 -25.75
CA GLY A 12 25.30 6.45 -26.12
C GLY A 12 25.41 5.03 -25.61
N CYS A 13 25.26 4.07 -26.51
CA CYS A 13 25.51 2.66 -26.25
C CYS A 13 27.02 2.39 -26.29
N TRP A 14 27.65 2.06 -25.15
CA TRP A 14 29.02 1.57 -25.09
C TRP A 14 29.00 0.03 -25.06
N LEU A 15 29.19 -0.56 -26.25
CA LEU A 15 29.51 -1.98 -26.39
C LEU A 15 31.03 -2.14 -26.42
N LEU A 16 31.61 -2.73 -25.39
CA LEU A 16 32.96 -3.29 -25.42
C LEU A 16 32.87 -4.75 -25.86
N ALA A 17 33.00 -5.00 -27.15
CA ALA A 17 33.26 -6.32 -27.67
C ALA A 17 34.78 -6.58 -27.72
N SER A 18 35.26 -7.52 -26.92
CA SER A 18 36.59 -8.10 -27.06
C SER A 18 36.41 -9.44 -27.79
N CYS A 19 36.71 -9.45 -29.07
CA CYS A 19 36.86 -10.67 -29.85
C CYS A 19 38.32 -11.09 -29.91
N THR A 20 38.65 -12.25 -29.32
CA THR A 20 39.82 -12.99 -29.73
C THR A 20 39.35 -14.11 -30.64
N ALA A 21 39.69 -14.03 -31.92
CA ALA A 21 39.37 -15.05 -32.91
C ALA A 21 40.45 -16.14 -32.88
N ASP A 22 40.03 -17.38 -32.78
CA ASP A 22 40.82 -18.58 -33.05
C ASP A 22 40.45 -19.07 -34.47
N PRO A 23 41.39 -19.27 -35.40
CA PRO A 23 41.06 -19.68 -36.76
C PRO A 23 41.12 -21.21 -36.89
N GLY A 24 39.98 -21.82 -37.05
CA GLY A 24 39.93 -23.19 -37.50
C GLY A 24 38.78 -24.08 -37.02
N THR A 25 37.57 -23.80 -37.50
CA THR A 25 36.56 -24.87 -37.65
C THR A 25 35.53 -24.43 -38.68
N GLU A 26 35.27 -25.24 -39.69
CA GLU A 26 34.30 -25.01 -40.74
C GLU A 26 32.86 -24.91 -40.12
N PRO A 27 31.98 -24.09 -40.63
CA PRO A 27 30.61 -23.98 -40.12
C PRO A 27 29.80 -25.23 -40.57
N GLY A 28 29.41 -26.04 -39.59
CA GLY A 28 28.35 -27.01 -39.75
C GLY A 28 27.01 -26.35 -40.06
N PRO A 29 26.04 -27.11 -40.60
CA PRO A 29 24.75 -26.53 -41.01
C PRO A 29 24.06 -25.88 -39.80
N PHE A 30 23.53 -24.68 -40.00
CA PHE A 30 22.77 -23.92 -39.05
C PHE A 30 21.71 -24.78 -38.36
N GLY A 31 21.97 -25.22 -37.15
CA GLY A 31 20.93 -25.69 -36.28
C GLY A 31 20.07 -24.48 -35.90
N GLU A 32 18.85 -24.44 -36.40
CA GLU A 32 17.83 -23.55 -35.88
C GLU A 32 17.78 -23.81 -34.35
N ASN A 33 18.08 -22.81 -33.57
CA ASN A 33 17.73 -22.84 -32.16
C ASN A 33 16.22 -23.13 -32.11
N PRO A 34 15.79 -24.13 -31.32
CA PRO A 34 14.37 -24.34 -31.14
C PRO A 34 13.76 -23.01 -30.71
N PRO A 35 12.62 -22.61 -31.29
CA PRO A 35 11.95 -21.39 -30.86
C PRO A 35 11.78 -21.53 -29.35
N THR A 36 12.32 -20.56 -28.60
CA THR A 36 12.00 -20.38 -27.19
C THR A 36 10.49 -20.37 -27.14
N ALA A 37 9.88 -21.34 -26.46
CA ALA A 37 8.43 -21.38 -26.31
C ALA A 37 8.03 -19.99 -25.77
N GLU A 38 7.24 -19.26 -26.56
CA GLU A 38 6.68 -18.00 -26.12
C GLU A 38 5.88 -18.33 -24.84
N LYS A 39 6.23 -17.69 -23.76
CA LYS A 39 5.53 -17.79 -22.48
C LYS A 39 4.29 -16.89 -22.60
N PRO A 40 3.07 -17.41 -22.70
CA PRO A 40 1.93 -16.65 -23.18
C PRO A 40 1.53 -15.49 -22.26
N HIS A 41 1.88 -15.54 -20.97
CA HIS A 41 1.45 -14.55 -19.96
C HIS A 41 2.60 -13.83 -19.23
N ALA A 42 3.85 -14.19 -19.51
CA ALA A 42 4.99 -13.60 -18.82
C ALA A 42 5.19 -12.13 -19.22
N VAL A 43 5.22 -11.23 -18.25
CA VAL A 43 5.57 -9.81 -18.43
C VAL A 43 7.08 -9.64 -18.31
N PRO A 44 7.78 -9.15 -19.34
CA PRO A 44 9.21 -8.84 -19.25
C PRO A 44 9.51 -7.82 -18.15
N VAL A 45 10.64 -7.97 -17.44
CA VAL A 45 11.07 -7.05 -16.37
C VAL A 45 11.12 -5.61 -16.85
N GLU A 46 11.61 -5.39 -18.08
CA GLU A 46 11.71 -4.06 -18.68
C GLU A 46 10.33 -3.39 -18.79
N GLN A 47 9.32 -4.13 -19.24
CA GLN A 47 7.95 -3.64 -19.34
C GLN A 47 7.35 -3.35 -17.96
N ALA A 48 7.57 -4.22 -16.97
CA ALA A 48 7.12 -3.99 -15.59
C ALA A 48 7.78 -2.74 -14.99
N LEU A 49 9.06 -2.49 -15.30
CA LEU A 49 9.77 -1.29 -14.84
C LEU A 49 9.30 -0.02 -15.55
N GLU A 50 8.88 -0.07 -16.80
CA GLU A 50 8.26 1.08 -17.49
C GLU A 50 6.94 1.48 -16.82
N GLU A 51 6.10 0.51 -16.48
CA GLU A 51 4.87 0.76 -15.71
C GLU A 51 5.17 1.36 -14.33
N LEU A 52 6.14 0.81 -13.60
CA LEU A 52 6.58 1.36 -12.32
C LEU A 52 7.08 2.80 -12.47
N GLN A 53 7.93 3.07 -13.46
CA GLN A 53 8.48 4.41 -13.70
C GLN A 53 7.37 5.43 -13.88
N SER A 54 6.34 5.10 -14.62
CA SER A 54 5.21 6.00 -14.84
C SER A 54 4.40 6.28 -13.57
N VAL A 55 4.33 5.32 -12.62
CA VAL A 55 3.72 5.55 -11.30
C VAL A 55 4.63 6.44 -10.43
N LEU A 56 5.95 6.18 -10.43
CA LEU A 56 6.91 6.96 -9.65
C LEU A 56 6.95 8.45 -10.08
N GLU A 57 6.82 8.73 -11.37
CA GLU A 57 6.73 10.10 -11.89
C GLU A 57 5.54 10.88 -11.31
N GLU A 58 4.49 10.20 -10.92
CA GLU A 58 3.31 10.83 -10.32
C GLU A 58 3.43 10.98 -8.80
N ILE A 59 3.88 9.92 -8.09
CA ILE A 59 3.91 9.92 -6.62
C ILE A 59 5.15 10.57 -6.01
N ASP A 60 6.27 10.60 -6.74
CA ASP A 60 7.55 11.16 -6.28
C ASP A 60 7.73 12.64 -6.65
N ILE A 61 6.93 13.17 -7.56
CA ILE A 61 6.94 14.59 -7.92
C ILE A 61 5.85 15.31 -7.13
N PRO A 62 6.16 16.42 -6.42
CA PRO A 62 5.15 17.20 -5.72
C PRO A 62 4.07 17.70 -6.69
N ALA A 63 2.79 17.54 -6.34
CA ALA A 63 1.72 18.17 -7.07
C ALA A 63 1.83 19.69 -6.96
N GLU A 64 1.32 20.44 -7.96
CA GLU A 64 1.39 21.91 -8.02
C GLU A 64 0.77 22.61 -6.79
N ASP A 65 -0.11 21.92 -6.06
CA ASP A 65 -0.77 22.40 -4.84
C ASP A 65 0.08 22.29 -3.56
N GLY A 66 1.35 21.85 -3.69
CA GLY A 66 2.26 21.71 -2.57
C GLY A 66 2.06 20.43 -1.75
N ALA A 67 1.40 19.41 -2.31
CA ALA A 67 1.31 18.10 -1.70
C ALA A 67 2.71 17.53 -1.39
N VAL A 68 2.86 16.95 -0.21
CA VAL A 68 4.14 16.43 0.26
C VAL A 68 4.39 15.07 -0.40
N THR A 69 5.49 14.96 -1.12
CA THR A 69 6.07 13.65 -1.45
C THR A 69 7.06 13.26 -0.35
N ARG A 70 7.17 11.99 -0.04
CA ARG A 70 8.13 11.48 0.96
C ARG A 70 9.50 11.21 0.35
N SER A 71 9.57 11.04 -0.97
CA SER A 71 10.82 10.95 -1.73
C SER A 71 11.31 12.36 -2.11
N GLY A 72 12.60 12.62 -1.97
CA GLY A 72 13.21 13.91 -2.38
C GLY A 72 13.39 14.03 -3.91
N GLY A 73 12.71 13.21 -4.72
CA GLY A 73 12.80 13.11 -6.17
C GLY A 73 12.48 11.68 -6.61
N ILE A 74 12.41 11.43 -7.92
CA ILE A 74 12.08 10.10 -8.47
C ILE A 74 13.10 9.06 -7.98
N ARG A 75 12.59 8.01 -7.36
CA ARG A 75 13.37 6.89 -6.82
C ARG A 75 14.08 6.11 -7.91
N ARG A 76 15.29 5.65 -7.65
CA ARG A 76 16.10 4.88 -8.59
C ARG A 76 16.12 3.42 -8.19
N VAL A 77 15.96 2.54 -9.18
CA VAL A 77 16.01 1.08 -8.98
C VAL A 77 17.43 0.67 -8.60
N LYS A 78 17.57 -0.06 -7.49
CA LYS A 78 18.83 -0.69 -7.03
C LYS A 78 18.95 -2.11 -7.55
N ASN A 79 17.90 -2.91 -7.42
CA ASN A 79 17.84 -4.28 -7.93
C ASN A 79 16.38 -4.71 -8.15
N VAL A 80 16.22 -5.77 -8.93
CA VAL A 80 14.95 -6.48 -9.14
C VAL A 80 15.16 -7.94 -8.79
N THR A 81 14.21 -8.52 -8.08
CA THR A 81 14.22 -9.95 -7.73
C THR A 81 12.88 -10.56 -8.12
N THR A 82 12.92 -11.69 -8.78
CA THR A 82 11.73 -12.45 -9.18
C THR A 82 11.22 -13.31 -8.04
N VAL A 83 9.91 -13.38 -7.88
CA VAL A 83 9.19 -14.23 -6.93
C VAL A 83 8.41 -15.26 -7.72
N SER A 84 8.79 -16.53 -7.60
CA SER A 84 8.07 -17.64 -8.21
C SER A 84 6.87 -18.08 -7.35
N PRO A 85 5.86 -18.74 -7.94
CA PRO A 85 4.68 -19.20 -7.20
C PRO A 85 4.97 -20.13 -6.01
N GLU A 86 6.07 -20.88 -6.05
CA GLU A 86 6.48 -21.77 -4.97
C GLU A 86 6.77 -21.06 -3.65
N VAL A 87 7.07 -19.77 -3.70
CA VAL A 87 7.30 -18.94 -2.50
C VAL A 87 6.06 -18.83 -1.64
N LEU A 88 4.88 -18.99 -2.22
CA LEU A 88 3.59 -18.88 -1.52
C LEU A 88 3.27 -20.08 -0.61
N ASN A 89 3.94 -21.21 -0.82
CA ASN A 89 3.70 -22.43 -0.05
C ASN A 89 4.90 -22.78 0.84
N PRO A 90 4.68 -23.15 2.12
CA PRO A 90 5.77 -23.54 3.02
C PRO A 90 6.60 -24.72 2.55
N ASP A 91 5.98 -25.67 1.85
CA ASP A 91 6.63 -26.86 1.30
C ASP A 91 7.28 -26.63 -0.08
N GLY A 92 7.15 -25.41 -0.62
CA GLY A 92 7.71 -25.03 -1.91
C GLY A 92 7.01 -25.69 -3.11
N THR A 93 5.76 -26.14 -2.95
CA THR A 93 4.95 -26.69 -4.05
C THR A 93 4.15 -25.58 -4.74
N ARG A 94 3.73 -25.84 -5.98
CA ARG A 94 2.78 -24.96 -6.69
C ARG A 94 1.35 -25.38 -6.37
N SER A 95 0.47 -24.39 -6.23
CA SER A 95 -0.96 -24.64 -6.19
C SER A 95 -1.49 -24.93 -7.61
N GLU A 96 -2.67 -25.54 -7.72
CA GLU A 96 -3.34 -25.76 -9.01
C GLU A 96 -3.63 -24.44 -9.71
N ALA A 97 -4.01 -23.40 -8.96
CA ALA A 97 -4.28 -22.06 -9.46
C ALA A 97 -3.08 -21.37 -10.10
N THR A 98 -1.85 -21.71 -9.71
CA THR A 98 -0.61 -21.10 -10.20
C THR A 98 0.23 -22.08 -11.06
N ALA A 99 -0.35 -23.19 -11.51
CA ALA A 99 0.40 -24.25 -12.19
C ALA A 99 1.04 -23.78 -13.51
N ASP A 100 0.41 -22.86 -14.22
CA ASP A 100 0.85 -22.26 -15.49
C ASP A 100 1.61 -20.92 -15.33
N VAL A 101 1.74 -20.40 -14.10
CA VAL A 101 2.49 -19.17 -13.80
C VAL A 101 3.96 -19.51 -13.60
N GLU A 102 4.86 -18.93 -14.37
CA GLU A 102 6.30 -19.14 -14.19
C GLU A 102 6.85 -18.23 -13.10
N ASP A 103 6.67 -16.93 -13.29
CA ASP A 103 7.04 -15.88 -12.36
C ASP A 103 5.78 -15.18 -11.89
N LEU A 104 5.60 -15.01 -10.58
CA LEU A 104 4.40 -14.40 -10.03
C LEU A 104 4.55 -12.89 -9.86
N LEU A 105 5.65 -12.47 -9.23
CA LEU A 105 5.87 -11.06 -8.89
C LEU A 105 7.32 -10.66 -9.12
N TYR A 106 7.55 -9.36 -9.28
CA TYR A 106 8.85 -8.73 -9.15
C TYR A 106 8.90 -7.88 -7.89
N ILE A 107 9.94 -8.04 -7.08
CA ILE A 107 10.30 -7.13 -5.99
C ILE A 107 11.38 -6.19 -6.52
N VAL A 108 11.10 -4.91 -6.54
CA VAL A 108 12.00 -3.85 -7.00
C VAL A 108 12.42 -3.03 -5.80
N ASN A 109 13.69 -3.11 -5.39
CA ASN A 109 14.22 -2.27 -4.31
C ASN A 109 14.82 -0.98 -4.88
N PHE A 110 14.65 0.13 -4.17
CA PHE A 110 15.21 1.42 -4.54
C PHE A 110 16.55 1.69 -3.83
N GLU A 111 17.37 2.56 -4.44
CA GLU A 111 18.63 3.02 -3.85
C GLU A 111 18.37 3.75 -2.51
N ASN A 112 19.39 3.75 -1.64
CA ASN A 112 19.38 4.46 -0.35
C ASN A 112 18.22 4.07 0.59
N GLU A 113 17.73 2.84 0.47
CA GLU A 113 16.60 2.36 1.28
C GLU A 113 15.32 3.22 1.12
N ALA A 114 15.16 3.82 -0.06
CA ALA A 114 14.03 4.70 -0.39
C ALA A 114 12.75 3.91 -0.69
N GLY A 115 12.62 2.72 -0.13
CA GLY A 115 11.47 1.84 -0.29
C GLY A 115 11.68 0.76 -1.34
N TYR A 116 10.56 0.13 -1.70
CA TYR A 116 10.49 -0.92 -2.70
C TYR A 116 9.13 -0.92 -3.40
N ALA A 117 9.06 -1.58 -4.54
CA ALA A 117 7.79 -1.84 -5.22
C ALA A 117 7.59 -3.35 -5.42
N ILE A 118 6.31 -3.75 -5.52
CA ILE A 118 5.89 -5.10 -5.86
C ILE A 118 5.06 -5.02 -7.13
N LEU A 119 5.52 -5.70 -8.19
CA LEU A 119 4.94 -5.67 -9.52
C LEU A 119 4.44 -7.05 -9.92
N GLY A 120 3.44 -7.13 -10.79
CA GLY A 120 3.04 -8.37 -11.43
C GLY A 120 4.06 -8.81 -12.48
N ALA A 121 4.36 -10.12 -12.52
CA ALA A 121 5.22 -10.73 -13.52
C ALA A 121 4.44 -11.56 -14.57
N ASP A 122 3.12 -11.56 -14.46
CA ASP A 122 2.17 -12.23 -15.36
C ASP A 122 1.10 -11.20 -15.77
N ASP A 123 0.68 -11.19 -17.02
CA ASP A 123 -0.22 -10.16 -17.59
C ASP A 123 -1.66 -10.25 -17.05
N ARG A 124 -2.01 -11.32 -16.36
CA ARG A 124 -3.28 -11.48 -15.62
C ARG A 124 -3.28 -10.73 -14.29
N LEU A 125 -2.12 -10.24 -13.84
CA LEU A 125 -1.91 -9.59 -12.56
C LEU A 125 -1.97 -8.05 -12.69
N GLU A 126 -2.11 -7.39 -11.54
CA GLU A 126 -1.93 -5.95 -11.49
C GLU A 126 -0.47 -5.59 -11.85
N PRO A 127 -0.22 -4.65 -12.77
CA PRO A 127 1.13 -4.25 -13.12
C PRO A 127 1.93 -3.74 -11.91
N VAL A 128 1.28 -3.00 -11.00
CA VAL A 128 1.88 -2.48 -9.77
C VAL A 128 0.93 -2.75 -8.60
N TYR A 129 1.36 -3.56 -7.65
CA TYR A 129 0.60 -3.86 -6.43
C TYR A 129 0.87 -2.87 -5.31
N ALA A 130 2.13 -2.50 -5.13
CA ALA A 130 2.54 -1.62 -4.06
C ALA A 130 3.79 -0.82 -4.43
N VAL A 131 3.87 0.40 -3.91
CA VAL A 131 5.06 1.24 -3.88
C VAL A 131 5.23 1.76 -2.47
N VAL A 132 6.13 1.14 -1.72
CA VAL A 132 6.39 1.39 -0.30
C VAL A 132 7.42 2.50 -0.14
N ASP A 133 7.22 3.38 0.84
CA ASP A 133 7.95 4.64 0.98
C ASP A 133 9.38 4.51 1.49
N GLU A 134 9.70 3.45 2.25
CA GLU A 134 11.03 3.27 2.85
C GLU A 134 11.38 1.80 3.11
N GLY A 135 12.65 1.54 3.34
CA GLY A 135 13.20 0.22 3.57
C GLY A 135 13.52 -0.54 2.28
N SER A 136 13.64 -1.84 2.40
CA SER A 136 13.87 -2.78 1.31
C SER A 136 13.08 -4.07 1.58
N LEU A 137 12.94 -4.93 0.58
CA LEU A 137 12.27 -6.22 0.71
C LEU A 137 13.09 -7.30 0.02
N THR A 138 13.38 -8.38 0.74
CA THR A 138 13.98 -9.59 0.19
C THR A 138 12.93 -10.64 -0.13
N THR A 139 13.26 -11.59 -0.98
CA THR A 139 12.37 -12.74 -1.28
C THR A 139 12.12 -13.56 -0.02
N GLU A 140 13.12 -13.70 0.86
CA GLU A 140 13.01 -14.43 2.12
C GLU A 140 12.03 -13.74 3.08
N GLU A 141 12.08 -12.42 3.21
CA GLU A 141 11.13 -11.64 4.02
C GLU A 141 9.72 -11.72 3.44
N PHE A 142 9.58 -11.63 2.11
CA PHE A 142 8.29 -11.81 1.46
C PHE A 142 7.76 -13.23 1.69
N ARG A 143 8.57 -14.26 1.47
CA ARG A 143 8.21 -15.66 1.74
C ARG A 143 7.78 -15.85 3.18
N TYR A 144 8.57 -15.34 4.14
CA TYR A 144 8.23 -15.42 5.56
C TYR A 144 6.86 -14.80 5.81
N ALA A 145 6.61 -13.59 5.34
CA ALA A 145 5.35 -12.89 5.54
C ALA A 145 4.14 -13.67 5.04
N VAL A 146 4.27 -14.36 3.90
CA VAL A 146 3.14 -15.08 3.27
C VAL A 146 2.98 -16.51 3.75
N THR A 147 4.01 -17.12 4.37
CA THR A 147 4.00 -18.50 4.84
C THR A 147 4.01 -18.66 6.36
N VAL A 148 4.19 -17.58 7.09
CA VAL A 148 4.22 -17.59 8.57
C VAL A 148 2.93 -18.16 9.14
N THR A 149 3.05 -19.06 10.14
CA THR A 149 1.87 -19.58 10.83
C THR A 149 1.25 -18.52 11.75
N PRO A 150 -0.03 -18.66 12.12
CA PRO A 150 -0.69 -17.75 13.05
C PRO A 150 0.07 -17.54 14.37
N GLU A 151 0.60 -18.63 14.95
CA GLU A 151 1.33 -18.56 16.20
C GLU A 151 2.69 -17.85 16.06
N GLN A 152 3.34 -17.97 14.90
CA GLN A 152 4.57 -17.24 14.56
C GLN A 152 4.26 -15.77 14.23
N ALA A 153 3.16 -15.53 13.51
CA ALA A 153 2.72 -14.18 13.21
C ALA A 153 2.30 -13.38 14.45
N GLU A 154 1.90 -14.03 15.55
CA GLU A 154 1.69 -13.33 16.82
C GLU A 154 2.97 -12.68 17.35
N ALA A 155 4.13 -13.26 17.08
CA ALA A 155 5.42 -12.71 17.52
C ALA A 155 5.91 -11.53 16.66
N ASP A 156 5.72 -11.61 15.33
CA ASP A 156 6.14 -10.58 14.35
C ASP A 156 4.96 -9.77 13.81
N GLY A 157 3.78 -10.15 14.19
CA GLY A 157 2.46 -9.61 14.18
C GLY A 157 2.04 -8.86 12.95
N GLU A 158 2.00 -7.57 13.09
CA GLU A 158 1.30 -6.68 12.17
C GLU A 158 2.12 -6.36 10.91
N LEU A 159 3.46 -6.44 10.96
CA LEU A 159 4.35 -6.04 9.85
C LEU A 159 4.26 -6.94 8.60
N VAL A 160 3.77 -8.17 8.75
CA VAL A 160 3.59 -9.10 7.63
C VAL A 160 2.26 -8.85 6.89
N PHE A 161 1.30 -8.21 7.53
CA PHE A 161 -0.06 -8.04 7.02
C PHE A 161 -0.13 -7.38 5.62
N PRO A 162 0.56 -6.27 5.31
CA PRO A 162 0.51 -5.67 3.99
C PRO A 162 1.04 -6.58 2.88
N LEU A 163 2.06 -7.38 3.17
CA LEU A 163 2.62 -8.34 2.21
C LEU A 163 1.66 -9.51 1.96
N GLN A 164 0.95 -9.95 3.00
CA GLN A 164 -0.10 -10.95 2.88
C GLN A 164 -1.27 -10.45 2.01
N MET A 165 -1.70 -9.20 2.17
CA MET A 165 -2.73 -8.60 1.32
C MET A 165 -2.32 -8.58 -0.16
N VAL A 166 -1.08 -8.16 -0.45
CA VAL A 166 -0.54 -8.13 -1.82
C VAL A 166 -0.48 -9.54 -2.41
N ALA A 167 0.09 -10.50 -1.68
CA ALA A 167 0.20 -11.88 -2.15
C ALA A 167 -1.16 -12.48 -2.50
N GLN A 168 -2.17 -12.19 -1.69
CA GLN A 168 -3.51 -12.67 -1.93
C GLN A 168 -4.17 -12.02 -3.14
N ALA A 169 -4.03 -10.70 -3.29
CA ALA A 169 -4.51 -10.01 -4.48
C ALA A 169 -3.88 -10.61 -5.76
N ALA A 170 -2.59 -10.96 -5.71
CA ALA A 170 -1.88 -11.61 -6.81
C ALA A 170 -2.46 -13.00 -7.13
N ILE A 171 -2.67 -13.87 -6.13
CA ILE A 171 -3.24 -15.19 -6.34
C ILE A 171 -4.67 -15.09 -6.90
N GLY A 172 -5.47 -14.18 -6.34
CA GLY A 172 -6.84 -13.94 -6.81
C GLY A 172 -6.88 -13.51 -8.28
N GLY A 173 -5.91 -12.74 -8.73
CA GLY A 173 -5.76 -12.33 -10.14
C GLY A 173 -5.54 -13.52 -11.07
N VAL A 174 -4.65 -14.44 -10.71
CA VAL A 174 -4.38 -15.67 -11.49
C VAL A 174 -5.59 -16.61 -11.52
N ASP A 175 -6.20 -16.90 -10.35
CA ASP A 175 -7.28 -17.88 -10.20
C ASP A 175 -8.57 -17.48 -10.96
N THR A 176 -8.80 -16.18 -11.12
CA THR A 176 -9.98 -15.68 -11.84
C THR A 176 -9.76 -15.50 -13.34
N GLY A 177 -8.54 -15.75 -13.84
CA GLY A 177 -8.18 -15.50 -15.25
C GLY A 177 -8.40 -14.04 -15.67
N GLY A 178 -8.31 -13.10 -14.72
CA GLY A 178 -8.70 -11.70 -14.94
C GLY A 178 -10.21 -11.45 -15.01
N GLY A 179 -11.06 -12.50 -14.90
CA GLY A 179 -12.50 -12.49 -15.13
C GLY A 179 -13.39 -12.39 -13.89
N GLY A 180 -12.93 -11.79 -12.79
CA GLY A 180 -13.78 -11.52 -11.62
C GLY A 180 -14.87 -10.48 -11.94
N ASN A 181 -16.13 -10.86 -11.81
CA ASN A 181 -17.28 -9.99 -11.91
C ASN A 181 -17.18 -8.80 -10.95
N GLY A 182 -16.82 -7.64 -11.46
CA GLY A 182 -16.93 -6.39 -10.72
C GLY A 182 -15.60 -5.66 -10.53
N ILE A 183 -15.39 -4.68 -11.39
CA ILE A 183 -14.49 -3.52 -11.15
C ILE A 183 -13.02 -3.90 -10.85
N VAL A 184 -12.45 -4.72 -11.69
CA VAL A 184 -11.00 -4.93 -11.70
C VAL A 184 -10.48 -4.58 -13.07
N GLY A 185 -9.77 -3.47 -13.17
CA GLY A 185 -9.06 -3.09 -14.39
C GLY A 185 -7.76 -3.86 -14.53
N GLY A 186 -7.76 -5.20 -14.51
CA GLY A 186 -6.68 -5.97 -15.07
C GLY A 186 -6.74 -5.88 -16.58
N PRO A 187 -5.62 -5.97 -17.32
CA PRO A 187 -5.69 -6.08 -18.75
C PRO A 187 -6.62 -7.26 -19.08
N ILE A 188 -7.61 -7.02 -19.94
CA ILE A 188 -8.53 -8.06 -20.39
C ILE A 188 -7.71 -8.98 -21.31
N THR A 189 -6.98 -9.94 -20.73
CA THR A 189 -6.21 -10.92 -21.48
C THR A 189 -7.07 -12.10 -21.89
N ASP A 190 -8.19 -12.35 -21.22
CA ASP A 190 -9.19 -13.34 -21.62
C ASP A 190 -10.19 -12.80 -22.66
N ILE A 191 -9.65 -12.15 -23.69
CA ILE A 191 -10.45 -11.72 -24.85
C ILE A 191 -11.00 -12.94 -25.61
N GLU A 192 -10.41 -14.13 -25.47
CA GLU A 192 -10.82 -15.33 -26.20
C GLU A 192 -12.22 -15.85 -25.84
N HIS A 193 -12.77 -15.52 -24.66
CA HIS A 193 -14.04 -16.09 -24.19
C HIS A 193 -15.30 -15.25 -24.44
N TRP A 194 -15.16 -13.99 -24.90
CA TRP A 194 -16.31 -13.08 -25.05
C TRP A 194 -16.69 -12.75 -26.49
N TRP A 195 -15.93 -13.25 -27.47
CA TRP A 195 -16.16 -12.89 -28.86
C TRP A 195 -17.03 -13.94 -29.57
N PRO A 196 -18.08 -13.52 -30.29
CA PRO A 196 -18.74 -14.42 -31.26
C PRO A 196 -17.72 -14.96 -32.27
N GLU A 197 -17.83 -16.21 -32.65
CA GLU A 197 -16.95 -16.82 -33.63
C GLU A 197 -16.76 -15.89 -34.87
N GLY A 198 -15.50 -15.58 -35.19
CA GLY A 198 -15.13 -14.72 -36.32
C GLY A 198 -15.00 -13.23 -36.02
N GLN A 199 -15.10 -12.78 -34.75
CA GLN A 199 -14.96 -11.37 -34.35
C GLN A 199 -13.74 -11.08 -33.48
N GLN A 200 -12.66 -11.83 -33.64
CA GLN A 200 -11.42 -11.56 -32.88
C GLN A 200 -10.81 -10.21 -33.29
N PRO A 201 -10.27 -9.46 -32.29
CA PRO A 201 -9.55 -8.23 -32.59
C PRO A 201 -8.29 -8.53 -33.42
N VAL A 202 -8.00 -7.65 -34.39
CA VAL A 202 -6.78 -7.71 -35.19
C VAL A 202 -5.64 -6.90 -34.59
N GLY A 203 -5.92 -6.11 -33.56
CA GLY A 203 -4.93 -5.35 -32.79
C GLY A 203 -5.57 -4.59 -31.62
N ILE A 204 -4.80 -4.46 -30.56
CA ILE A 204 -5.14 -3.65 -29.38
C ILE A 204 -3.98 -2.68 -29.17
N ASP A 205 -4.29 -1.39 -29.09
CA ASP A 205 -3.31 -0.36 -28.75
C ASP A 205 -3.70 0.27 -27.40
N TYR A 206 -2.71 0.62 -26.62
CA TYR A 206 -2.87 1.28 -25.33
C TYR A 206 -2.31 2.70 -25.43
N GLU A 207 -3.11 3.70 -25.08
CA GLU A 207 -2.58 5.04 -24.86
C GLU A 207 -1.78 5.07 -23.54
N PRO A 208 -0.84 6.02 -23.37
CA PRO A 208 -0.14 6.20 -22.09
C PRO A 208 -1.12 6.46 -20.94
N TRP A 209 -0.75 6.02 -19.75
CA TRP A 209 -1.48 6.34 -18.54
C TRP A 209 -1.46 7.85 -18.29
N GLU A 210 -2.58 8.39 -17.84
CA GLU A 210 -2.72 9.78 -17.43
C GLU A 210 -3.27 9.85 -16.01
N THR A 211 -2.67 10.69 -15.16
CA THR A 211 -3.23 11.03 -13.85
C THR A 211 -4.54 11.78 -14.03
N LYS A 212 -5.62 11.27 -13.47
CA LYS A 212 -6.91 11.94 -13.45
C LYS A 212 -7.17 12.63 -12.10
N GLU A 213 -6.78 11.98 -11.02
CA GLU A 213 -6.96 12.50 -9.67
C GLU A 213 -5.75 12.14 -8.81
N GLN A 214 -5.27 13.11 -8.05
CA GLN A 214 -4.20 12.92 -7.07
C GLN A 214 -4.47 13.80 -5.85
N SER A 215 -4.43 13.21 -4.66
CA SER A 215 -4.59 13.99 -3.42
C SER A 215 -3.27 14.40 -2.79
N GLY A 216 -2.18 13.74 -3.16
CA GLY A 216 -0.98 13.66 -2.34
C GLY A 216 -1.24 12.88 -1.04
N ILE A 217 -0.24 12.86 -0.15
CA ILE A 217 -0.32 12.25 1.17
C ILE A 217 -0.77 13.30 2.17
N LEU A 218 -1.88 13.05 2.87
CA LEU A 218 -2.46 14.02 3.80
C LEU A 218 -1.72 14.06 5.14
N LEU A 219 -1.35 12.89 5.71
CA LEU A 219 -0.68 12.82 6.99
C LEU A 219 0.81 13.14 6.88
N LYS A 220 1.29 14.03 7.74
CA LYS A 220 2.72 14.27 7.97
C LYS A 220 3.28 13.40 9.09
N THR A 221 2.42 12.81 9.91
CA THR A 221 2.79 11.97 11.03
C THR A 221 3.21 10.57 10.58
N ARG A 222 4.22 10.00 11.26
CA ARG A 222 4.71 8.63 11.09
C ARG A 222 4.90 8.02 12.49
N TRP A 223 3.79 7.91 13.20
CA TRP A 223 3.82 7.45 14.58
C TRP A 223 3.86 5.93 14.65
N ASN A 224 4.30 5.44 15.83
CA ASN A 224 4.51 4.03 16.09
C ASN A 224 3.80 3.61 17.38
N GLN A 225 3.65 2.31 17.60
CA GLN A 225 3.05 1.72 18.80
C GLN A 225 4.08 1.48 19.92
N THR A 226 5.37 1.57 19.62
CA THR A 226 6.50 1.34 20.53
C THR A 226 7.13 2.65 20.95
N LYS A 227 8.26 2.58 21.69
CA LYS A 227 9.02 3.78 22.09
C LYS A 227 9.43 4.61 20.88
N PRO A 228 9.31 5.95 20.97
CA PRO A 228 8.95 6.75 22.14
C PRO A 228 7.44 6.96 22.38
N TYR A 229 6.58 6.48 21.52
CA TYR A 229 5.15 6.78 21.48
C TYR A 229 4.34 6.13 22.61
N ASN A 230 4.82 5.01 23.15
CA ASN A 230 4.19 4.27 24.24
C ASN A 230 4.77 4.56 25.64
N TYR A 231 5.57 5.61 25.79
CA TYR A 231 6.21 5.90 27.11
C TYR A 231 5.22 6.12 28.26
N LEU A 232 4.02 6.56 27.98
CA LEU A 232 2.99 6.83 28.98
C LEU A 232 1.89 5.74 29.00
N CYS A 233 2.06 4.67 28.27
CA CYS A 233 1.23 3.48 28.40
C CYS A 233 1.56 2.73 29.70
N PRO A 234 0.63 1.95 30.25
CA PRO A 234 0.87 1.13 31.45
C PRO A 234 2.12 0.26 31.33
N ILE A 235 2.68 -0.10 32.48
CA ILE A 235 3.83 -1.00 32.54
C ILE A 235 3.34 -2.38 32.96
N GLU A 236 3.67 -3.39 32.18
CA GLU A 236 3.42 -4.80 32.46
C GLU A 236 4.73 -5.57 32.30
N ASN A 237 5.04 -6.49 33.20
CA ASN A 237 6.28 -7.28 33.17
C ASN A 237 7.56 -6.43 33.02
N GLY A 238 7.58 -5.20 33.61
CA GLY A 238 8.73 -4.28 33.54
C GLY A 238 8.93 -3.58 32.18
N LYS A 239 7.99 -3.71 31.23
CA LYS A 239 8.01 -3.05 29.94
C LYS A 239 6.77 -2.16 29.77
N ASN A 240 6.89 -1.06 29.01
CA ASN A 240 5.71 -0.33 28.59
C ASN A 240 4.88 -1.22 27.64
N CYS A 241 3.57 -1.28 27.87
CA CYS A 241 2.65 -1.91 26.94
C CYS A 241 2.70 -1.20 25.59
N PHE A 242 2.35 -1.90 24.50
CA PHE A 242 2.17 -1.29 23.19
C PHE A 242 1.08 -0.22 23.26
N ALA A 243 1.23 0.85 22.49
CA ALA A 243 0.21 1.90 22.41
C ALA A 243 -1.08 1.38 21.74
N GLY A 244 -0.94 0.42 20.84
CA GLY A 244 -2.01 -0.16 20.03
C GLY A 244 -2.23 0.55 18.70
N CYS A 245 -2.58 -0.21 17.68
CA CYS A 245 -2.79 0.31 16.31
C CYS A 245 -3.99 1.28 16.25
N VAL A 246 -5.09 0.96 16.93
CA VAL A 246 -6.29 1.80 16.95
C VAL A 246 -6.01 3.19 17.55
N PRO A 247 -5.39 3.33 18.74
CA PRO A 247 -5.03 4.64 19.29
C PRO A 247 -4.09 5.44 18.40
N VAL A 248 -3.08 4.80 17.81
CA VAL A 248 -2.13 5.47 16.91
C VAL A 248 -2.84 6.01 15.66
N ALA A 249 -3.67 5.19 15.01
CA ALA A 249 -4.44 5.61 13.84
C ALA A 249 -5.37 6.79 14.16
N VAL A 250 -6.16 6.66 15.25
CA VAL A 250 -7.08 7.72 15.68
C VAL A 250 -6.34 9.00 16.07
N ALA A 251 -5.23 8.88 16.79
CA ALA A 251 -4.45 10.06 17.20
C ALA A 251 -3.90 10.82 15.99
N GLN A 252 -3.39 10.13 14.96
CA GLN A 252 -2.93 10.76 13.72
C GLN A 252 -4.05 11.51 12.99
N ILE A 253 -5.24 10.89 12.86
CA ILE A 253 -6.42 11.53 12.25
C ILE A 253 -6.85 12.78 13.03
N LEU A 254 -6.96 12.70 14.36
CA LEU A 254 -7.41 13.81 15.19
C LEU A 254 -6.41 14.97 15.20
N VAL A 255 -5.11 14.68 15.21
CA VAL A 255 -4.07 15.70 15.08
C VAL A 255 -4.13 16.36 13.70
N PHE A 256 -4.30 15.59 12.63
CA PHE A 256 -4.50 16.15 11.29
C PHE A 256 -5.69 17.11 11.27
N ASN A 257 -6.84 16.69 11.81
CA ASN A 257 -8.05 17.53 11.87
C ASN A 257 -7.87 18.76 12.75
N ALA A 258 -7.15 18.63 13.88
CA ALA A 258 -6.86 19.74 14.77
C ALA A 258 -6.01 20.82 14.09
N LEU A 259 -4.97 20.41 13.37
CA LEU A 259 -4.01 21.34 12.76
C LEU A 259 -4.49 21.93 11.44
N ASN A 260 -5.19 21.16 10.61
CA ASN A 260 -5.60 21.60 9.28
C ASN A 260 -7.00 22.22 9.25
N TYR A 261 -7.88 21.86 10.19
CA TYR A 261 -9.28 22.33 10.25
C TYR A 261 -9.64 23.02 11.56
N ASN A 262 -8.63 23.33 12.40
CA ASN A 262 -8.82 23.99 13.69
C ASN A 262 -9.78 23.21 14.62
N LYS A 263 -9.65 21.89 14.69
CA LYS A 263 -10.49 21.00 15.51
C LYS A 263 -9.78 20.56 16.80
N LYS A 264 -9.02 21.48 17.41
CA LYS A 264 -8.42 21.23 18.73
C LYS A 264 -9.53 21.08 19.78
N PHE A 265 -9.34 20.13 20.70
CA PHE A 265 -10.23 19.91 21.84
C PHE A 265 -9.39 19.86 23.13
N TYR A 266 -10.01 20.22 24.24
CA TYR A 266 -9.30 20.43 25.50
C TYR A 266 -9.77 19.51 26.62
N GLN A 267 -10.70 18.63 26.30
CA GLN A 267 -11.18 17.59 27.19
C GLN A 267 -11.59 16.34 26.40
N ILE A 268 -11.31 15.19 26.97
CA ILE A 268 -11.83 13.90 26.51
C ILE A 268 -12.14 13.05 27.73
N GLY A 269 -13.44 12.73 27.95
CA GLY A 269 -13.89 12.16 29.22
C GLY A 269 -13.48 13.08 30.39
N ASP A 270 -12.82 12.51 31.39
CA ASP A 270 -12.30 13.23 32.57
C ASP A 270 -10.88 13.80 32.34
N GLN A 271 -10.29 13.60 31.18
CA GLN A 271 -8.92 14.00 30.87
C GLN A 271 -8.87 15.41 30.30
N LEU A 272 -8.00 16.23 30.87
CA LEU A 272 -7.76 17.60 30.40
C LEU A 272 -6.56 17.62 29.45
N LEU A 273 -6.77 18.23 28.31
CA LEU A 273 -5.75 18.59 27.33
C LEU A 273 -5.60 20.11 27.38
N ASN A 274 -4.41 20.65 27.13
CA ASN A 274 -4.19 22.09 27.20
C ASN A 274 -3.50 22.62 25.93
N GLU A 275 -3.48 23.94 25.79
CA GLU A 275 -2.86 24.61 24.63
C GLU A 275 -1.36 24.29 24.52
N ALA A 276 -0.64 24.23 25.62
CA ALA A 276 0.79 23.91 25.59
C ALA A 276 1.07 22.52 25.04
N MET A 277 0.19 21.54 25.31
CA MET A 277 0.27 20.21 24.70
C MET A 277 0.05 20.27 23.18
N TRP A 278 -0.96 21.02 22.73
CA TRP A 278 -1.22 21.17 21.29
C TRP A 278 -0.06 21.86 20.55
N LEU A 279 0.57 22.87 21.15
CA LEU A 279 1.76 23.53 20.59
C LEU A 279 2.92 22.55 20.45
N ASN A 280 3.17 21.69 21.45
CA ASN A 280 4.21 20.67 21.37
C ASN A 280 3.88 19.57 20.34
N ILE A 281 2.63 19.20 20.17
CA ILE A 281 2.20 18.27 19.12
C ILE A 281 2.42 18.90 17.74
N GLU A 282 2.02 20.14 17.53
CA GLU A 282 2.22 20.88 16.26
C GLU A 282 3.71 20.96 15.91
N GLU A 283 4.55 21.27 16.90
CA GLU A 283 6.01 21.26 16.73
C GLU A 283 6.55 19.86 16.41
N ALA A 284 6.03 18.81 17.06
CA ALA A 284 6.39 17.42 16.77
C ALA A 284 5.98 16.97 15.36
N VAL A 285 4.87 17.46 14.83
CA VAL A 285 4.43 17.17 13.43
C VAL A 285 5.29 17.93 12.43
N THR A 286 5.68 19.17 12.75
CA THR A 286 6.52 19.99 11.87
C THR A 286 7.99 19.55 11.89
N HIS A 287 8.45 19.05 13.04
CA HIS A 287 9.83 18.61 13.30
C HIS A 287 9.83 17.20 13.90
N PRO A 288 9.55 16.14 13.11
CA PRO A 288 9.39 14.77 13.63
C PRO A 288 10.59 14.23 14.43
N GLN A 289 11.79 14.73 14.15
CA GLN A 289 13.03 14.36 14.87
C GLN A 289 13.04 14.78 16.34
N LEU A 290 12.10 15.62 16.77
CA LEU A 290 11.93 15.99 18.19
C LEU A 290 11.27 14.88 19.00
N VAL A 291 10.51 14.00 18.36
CA VAL A 291 9.94 12.79 19.01
C VAL A 291 10.97 11.69 18.96
N LYS A 292 11.67 11.50 20.06
CA LYS A 292 12.82 10.60 20.13
C LYS A 292 12.85 9.76 21.39
N PRO A 293 13.50 8.59 21.37
CA PRO A 293 13.74 7.80 22.56
C PRO A 293 14.50 8.60 23.63
N VAL A 294 14.15 8.38 24.88
CA VAL A 294 14.83 8.97 26.03
C VAL A 294 16.15 8.23 26.27
N VAL A 295 17.25 8.95 26.24
CA VAL A 295 18.56 8.41 26.59
C VAL A 295 18.68 8.26 28.12
N SER A 296 19.36 7.21 28.58
CA SER A 296 19.53 6.94 29.98
C SER A 296 20.13 8.15 30.73
N GLY A 297 19.46 8.62 31.78
CA GLY A 297 19.86 9.81 32.55
C GLY A 297 19.31 11.14 32.03
N GLU A 298 18.62 11.16 30.88
CA GLU A 298 17.95 12.36 30.35
C GLU A 298 16.46 12.38 30.69
N SER A 299 15.89 13.58 30.75
CA SER A 299 14.44 13.77 30.85
C SER A 299 13.80 13.71 29.48
N MET A 300 12.59 13.19 29.41
CA MET A 300 11.75 13.24 28.21
C MET A 300 11.49 14.70 27.82
N ASN A 301 11.68 15.04 26.56
CA ASN A 301 11.35 16.40 26.07
C ASN A 301 9.83 16.61 25.95
N ALA A 302 9.42 17.86 25.83
CA ALA A 302 8.01 18.24 25.83
C ALA A 302 7.24 17.68 24.63
N GLN A 303 7.86 17.57 23.45
CA GLN A 303 7.25 17.06 22.22
C GLN A 303 6.99 15.55 22.32
N THR A 304 8.00 14.78 22.74
CA THR A 304 7.85 13.34 23.01
C THR A 304 6.77 13.09 24.05
N TRP A 305 6.78 13.86 25.15
CA TRP A 305 5.78 13.72 26.20
C TRP A 305 4.37 14.02 25.67
N ALA A 306 4.19 15.10 24.92
CA ALA A 306 2.89 15.52 24.39
C ALA A 306 2.30 14.48 23.43
N VAL A 307 3.11 13.94 22.52
CA VAL A 307 2.68 12.91 21.57
C VAL A 307 2.34 11.61 22.31
N ALA A 308 3.22 11.12 23.20
CA ALA A 308 2.97 9.90 23.96
C ALA A 308 1.73 10.03 24.88
N TYR A 309 1.55 11.21 25.50
CA TYR A 309 0.37 11.52 26.31
C TYR A 309 -0.91 11.49 25.46
N PHE A 310 -0.89 12.15 24.31
CA PHE A 310 -2.05 12.20 23.43
C PHE A 310 -2.45 10.80 22.94
N ILE A 311 -1.49 9.99 22.48
CA ILE A 311 -1.74 8.60 22.06
C ILE A 311 -2.31 7.77 23.21
N ASN A 312 -1.73 7.88 24.41
CA ASN A 312 -2.24 7.18 25.59
C ASN A 312 -3.70 7.59 25.91
N LYS A 313 -4.02 8.90 25.83
CA LYS A 313 -5.40 9.38 26.06
C LYS A 313 -6.38 8.92 24.99
N MET A 314 -5.93 8.80 23.73
CA MET A 314 -6.75 8.15 22.68
C MET A 314 -6.96 6.67 23.01
N GLY A 315 -5.94 5.97 23.52
CA GLY A 315 -6.06 4.58 23.98
C GLY A 315 -7.12 4.41 25.07
N GLU A 316 -7.10 5.27 26.10
CA GLU A 316 -8.12 5.28 27.16
C GLU A 316 -9.54 5.54 26.56
N ALA A 317 -9.65 6.52 25.66
CA ALA A 317 -10.93 6.90 25.04
C ALA A 317 -11.54 5.79 24.16
N VAL A 318 -10.72 5.02 23.46
CA VAL A 318 -11.18 3.88 22.65
C VAL A 318 -11.20 2.57 23.43
N GLY A 319 -10.81 2.57 24.71
CA GLY A 319 -10.88 1.41 25.61
C GLY A 319 -9.90 0.30 25.24
N VAL A 320 -8.64 0.69 25.00
CA VAL A 320 -7.54 -0.25 24.74
C VAL A 320 -7.37 -1.22 25.90
N LYS A 321 -7.16 -2.48 25.57
CA LYS A 321 -6.63 -3.47 26.51
C LYS A 321 -5.12 -3.52 26.33
N TYR A 322 -4.41 -2.88 27.24
CA TYR A 322 -2.97 -2.76 27.16
C TYR A 322 -2.27 -4.08 27.46
N HIS A 323 -1.32 -4.47 26.62
CA HIS A 323 -0.44 -5.62 26.80
C HIS A 323 1.00 -5.26 26.41
N SER A 324 1.96 -5.93 27.06
CA SER A 324 3.40 -5.77 26.81
C SER A 324 4.00 -6.91 25.98
N ASP A 325 3.20 -7.91 25.66
CA ASP A 325 3.54 -9.06 24.82
C ASP A 325 3.22 -8.83 23.34
N ASP A 326 3.65 -9.76 22.53
CA ASP A 326 3.59 -9.67 21.06
C ASP A 326 2.16 -9.71 20.48
N GLY A 327 1.15 -10.03 21.31
CA GLY A 327 -0.27 -9.95 20.93
C GLY A 327 -0.81 -8.52 20.78
N GLY A 328 0.04 -7.50 21.07
CA GLY A 328 -0.32 -6.09 20.93
C GLY A 328 -1.39 -5.61 21.90
N SER A 329 -1.87 -4.39 21.71
CA SER A 329 -2.87 -3.73 22.59
C SER A 329 -4.16 -3.47 21.80
N PRO A 330 -5.11 -4.40 21.75
CA PRO A 330 -6.31 -4.30 20.93
C PRO A 330 -7.33 -3.30 21.49
N ALA A 331 -8.11 -2.69 20.59
CA ALA A 331 -9.30 -1.89 20.90
C ALA A 331 -10.41 -2.13 19.88
N PRO A 332 -11.69 -2.13 20.30
CA PRO A 332 -12.80 -2.34 19.37
C PRO A 332 -12.98 -1.16 18.40
N THR A 333 -13.04 -1.39 17.09
CA THR A 333 -13.30 -0.37 16.06
C THR A 333 -14.57 0.45 16.33
N LYS A 334 -15.64 -0.16 16.86
CA LYS A 334 -16.85 0.56 17.25
C LYS A 334 -16.64 1.69 18.26
N ASN A 335 -15.55 1.64 19.04
CA ASN A 335 -15.23 2.70 20.00
C ASN A 335 -14.62 3.92 19.31
N VAL A 336 -14.04 3.77 18.11
CA VAL A 336 -13.64 4.90 17.27
C VAL A 336 -14.88 5.71 16.85
N VAL A 337 -15.95 5.02 16.45
CA VAL A 337 -17.24 5.67 16.14
C VAL A 337 -17.76 6.45 17.35
N LYS A 338 -17.74 5.84 18.55
CA LYS A 338 -18.19 6.52 19.77
C LYS A 338 -17.35 7.74 20.14
N LEU A 339 -16.03 7.65 19.93
CA LEU A 339 -15.14 8.79 20.13
C LEU A 339 -15.46 9.95 19.18
N LEU A 340 -15.61 9.67 17.89
CA LEU A 340 -15.98 10.72 16.92
C LEU A 340 -17.38 11.29 17.22
N GLN A 341 -18.33 10.46 17.68
CA GLN A 341 -19.64 10.92 18.11
C GLN A 341 -19.54 11.85 19.33
N TYR A 342 -18.73 11.50 20.33
CA TYR A 342 -18.46 12.39 21.46
C TYR A 342 -17.88 13.75 20.99
N LEU A 343 -16.93 13.74 20.04
CA LEU A 343 -16.37 14.97 19.47
C LEU A 343 -17.41 15.79 18.69
N ALA A 344 -18.38 15.12 18.05
CA ALA A 344 -19.53 15.80 17.43
C ALA A 344 -20.43 16.45 18.49
N ASP A 345 -20.74 15.73 19.56
CA ASP A 345 -21.65 16.17 20.66
C ASP A 345 -21.09 17.41 21.39
N ILE A 346 -19.75 17.53 21.51
CA ILE A 346 -19.11 18.73 22.07
C ILE A 346 -18.89 19.86 21.04
N GLY A 347 -19.45 19.73 19.84
CA GLY A 347 -19.51 20.82 18.86
C GLY A 347 -18.29 20.98 17.97
N LEU A 348 -17.44 19.97 17.83
CA LEU A 348 -16.25 20.03 16.94
C LEU A 348 -16.57 19.88 15.45
N GLY A 349 -17.84 19.73 15.09
CA GLY A 349 -18.29 19.73 13.71
C GLY A 349 -18.16 18.42 12.97
N TYR A 350 -17.91 17.30 13.68
CA TYR A 350 -18.02 15.97 13.12
C TYR A 350 -19.48 15.62 12.86
N SER A 351 -19.75 14.94 11.75
CA SER A 351 -21.09 14.48 11.39
C SER A 351 -21.02 13.30 10.41
N ASN A 352 -22.15 12.65 10.14
CA ASN A 352 -22.25 11.50 9.23
C ASN A 352 -21.21 10.41 9.54
N ILE A 353 -20.99 10.16 10.84
CA ILE A 353 -20.01 9.18 11.30
C ILE A 353 -20.59 7.78 11.03
N ALA A 354 -19.88 7.00 10.22
CA ALA A 354 -20.32 5.69 9.79
C ALA A 354 -19.20 4.65 9.88
N LEU A 355 -19.57 3.46 10.34
CA LEU A 355 -18.74 2.25 10.23
C LEU A 355 -19.34 1.41 9.10
N SER A 356 -18.57 1.14 8.05
CA SER A 356 -19.06 0.46 6.86
C SER A 356 -17.92 -0.16 6.07
N PRO A 357 -18.21 -1.15 5.20
CA PRO A 357 -17.26 -1.61 4.20
C PRO A 357 -16.75 -0.44 3.35
N ILE A 358 -15.55 -0.61 2.81
CA ILE A 358 -14.92 0.37 1.93
C ILE A 358 -15.39 0.16 0.49
N THR A 359 -15.45 1.24 -0.27
CA THR A 359 -15.58 1.25 -1.73
C THR A 359 -14.66 2.31 -2.30
N THR A 360 -14.29 2.20 -3.56
CA THR A 360 -13.47 3.19 -4.28
C THR A 360 -14.06 4.59 -4.16
N ASP A 361 -15.38 4.72 -4.35
CA ASP A 361 -16.10 6.01 -4.22
C ASP A 361 -15.96 6.61 -2.82
N LYS A 362 -15.99 5.79 -1.76
CA LYS A 362 -15.81 6.27 -0.39
C LYS A 362 -14.40 6.76 -0.13
N VAL A 363 -13.39 6.03 -0.61
CA VAL A 363 -11.99 6.45 -0.49
C VAL A 363 -11.79 7.76 -1.21
N ARG A 364 -12.24 7.82 -2.47
CA ARG A 364 -12.20 9.03 -3.29
C ARG A 364 -12.89 10.22 -2.61
N ASP A 365 -14.10 10.02 -2.10
CA ASP A 365 -14.87 11.07 -1.42
C ASP A 365 -14.15 11.57 -0.16
N MET A 366 -13.62 10.67 0.66
CA MET A 366 -12.90 11.07 1.88
C MET A 366 -11.58 11.77 1.56
N ILE A 367 -10.72 11.15 0.77
CA ILE A 367 -9.33 11.60 0.60
C ILE A 367 -9.22 12.68 -0.47
N PHE A 368 -9.80 12.47 -1.67
CA PHE A 368 -9.64 13.40 -2.78
C PHE A 368 -10.60 14.59 -2.68
N VAL A 369 -11.88 14.34 -2.41
CA VAL A 369 -12.89 15.41 -2.40
C VAL A 369 -12.88 16.20 -1.09
N LYS A 370 -12.95 15.51 0.06
CA LYS A 370 -13.03 16.14 1.38
C LYS A 370 -11.68 16.50 1.96
N LYS A 371 -10.59 15.89 1.47
CA LYS A 371 -9.23 16.01 2.01
C LYS A 371 -9.17 15.59 3.49
N LEU A 372 -9.85 14.49 3.82
CA LEU A 372 -9.91 13.93 5.16
C LEU A 372 -9.29 12.51 5.16
N PRO A 373 -8.22 12.29 5.93
CA PRO A 373 -7.73 10.94 6.21
C PRO A 373 -8.77 10.21 7.07
N PHE A 374 -8.87 8.91 6.94
CA PHE A 374 -9.86 8.16 7.71
C PHE A 374 -9.31 6.82 8.20
N TYR A 375 -9.94 6.35 9.29
CA TYR A 375 -9.62 5.09 9.93
C TYR A 375 -10.06 3.91 9.07
N TYR A 376 -9.18 2.93 8.96
CA TYR A 376 -9.45 1.68 8.30
C TYR A 376 -8.92 0.52 9.14
N SER A 377 -9.59 -0.60 9.15
CA SER A 377 -9.17 -1.80 9.87
C SER A 377 -9.49 -3.05 9.07
N GLY A 378 -8.62 -4.04 9.18
CA GLY A 378 -8.82 -5.37 8.65
C GLY A 378 -8.62 -6.40 9.75
N LYS A 379 -9.32 -7.53 9.64
CA LYS A 379 -9.21 -8.65 10.55
C LYS A 379 -8.98 -9.93 9.76
N SER A 380 -8.03 -10.72 10.19
CA SER A 380 -7.86 -12.10 9.78
C SER A 380 -8.35 -13.05 10.88
N SER A 381 -8.36 -14.34 10.62
CA SER A 381 -8.68 -15.36 11.63
C SER A 381 -7.75 -15.27 12.85
N THR A 382 -6.57 -14.70 12.69
CA THR A 382 -5.49 -14.70 13.68
C THR A 382 -5.01 -13.32 14.08
N ASN A 383 -5.07 -12.33 13.17
CA ASN A 383 -4.58 -10.99 13.38
C ASN A 383 -5.62 -9.94 13.01
N SER A 384 -5.58 -8.80 13.70
CA SER A 384 -6.33 -7.62 13.30
C SER A 384 -5.42 -6.40 13.36
N HIS A 385 -5.52 -5.52 12.37
CA HIS A 385 -4.77 -4.28 12.36
C HIS A 385 -5.66 -3.11 12.02
N ALA A 386 -5.29 -1.93 12.52
CA ALA A 386 -5.93 -0.67 12.21
C ALA A 386 -4.89 0.35 11.73
N TRP A 387 -5.24 1.08 10.67
CA TRP A 387 -4.37 2.06 10.04
C TRP A 387 -5.15 3.25 9.49
N VAL A 388 -4.48 4.17 8.84
CA VAL A 388 -5.09 5.34 8.22
C VAL A 388 -4.92 5.24 6.72
N LEU A 389 -5.99 5.52 5.97
CA LEU A 389 -5.93 5.79 4.54
C LEU A 389 -5.87 7.31 4.36
N ASP A 390 -4.85 7.81 3.65
CA ASP A 390 -4.51 9.22 3.61
C ASP A 390 -3.96 9.73 2.26
N GLY A 391 -4.00 8.91 1.21
CA GLY A 391 -3.63 9.32 -0.13
C GLY A 391 -4.48 8.63 -1.20
N TRP A 392 -4.70 9.31 -2.31
CA TRP A 392 -5.47 8.84 -3.47
C TRP A 392 -4.78 9.19 -4.76
N LEU A 393 -4.71 8.21 -5.67
CA LEU A 393 -4.24 8.39 -7.04
C LEU A 393 -5.13 7.56 -7.97
N LEU A 394 -5.75 8.23 -8.95
CA LEU A 394 -6.50 7.63 -10.05
C LEU A 394 -5.77 7.89 -11.36
N ARG A 395 -5.44 6.82 -12.05
CA ARG A 395 -4.86 6.84 -13.39
C ARG A 395 -5.84 6.22 -14.38
N GLU A 396 -5.88 6.76 -15.58
CA GLU A 396 -6.69 6.22 -16.66
C GLU A 396 -5.89 6.16 -17.97
N ARG A 397 -6.21 5.19 -18.81
CA ARG A 397 -5.77 5.16 -20.20
C ARG A 397 -6.88 4.73 -21.11
N ARG A 398 -6.79 5.13 -22.36
CA ARG A 398 -7.69 4.66 -23.39
C ARG A 398 -7.10 3.43 -24.09
N VAL A 399 -7.93 2.41 -24.25
CA VAL A 399 -7.63 1.19 -24.99
C VAL A 399 -8.40 1.23 -26.31
N ILE A 400 -7.69 0.94 -27.39
CA ILE A 400 -8.18 1.00 -28.76
C ILE A 400 -8.16 -0.40 -29.33
N THR A 401 -9.35 -1.01 -29.50
CA THR A 401 -9.50 -2.35 -30.05
C THR A 401 -9.92 -2.28 -31.53
N ARG A 402 -9.09 -2.80 -32.41
CA ARG A 402 -9.33 -2.83 -33.86
C ARG A 402 -9.78 -4.20 -34.30
N TYR A 403 -10.75 -4.21 -35.18
CA TYR A 403 -11.32 -5.41 -35.78
C TYR A 403 -11.17 -5.36 -37.30
N ALA A 404 -11.08 -6.55 -37.94
CA ALA A 404 -10.95 -6.63 -39.41
C ALA A 404 -12.20 -6.10 -40.14
N PHE A 405 -13.39 -6.31 -39.56
CA PHE A 405 -14.67 -6.04 -40.23
C PHE A 405 -15.67 -5.26 -39.36
N LEU A 406 -15.29 -4.84 -38.14
CA LEU A 406 -16.12 -4.04 -37.27
C LEU A 406 -15.49 -2.67 -37.04
N PRO A 407 -16.27 -1.67 -36.59
CA PRO A 407 -15.71 -0.38 -36.20
C PRO A 407 -14.74 -0.56 -35.03
N THR A 408 -13.67 0.25 -35.04
CA THR A 408 -12.75 0.36 -33.90
C THR A 408 -13.52 0.71 -32.61
N GLN A 409 -13.27 -0.02 -31.57
CA GLN A 409 -13.86 0.24 -30.24
C GLN A 409 -12.86 0.92 -29.34
N TYR A 410 -13.40 1.70 -28.38
CA TYR A 410 -12.63 2.42 -27.38
C TYR A 410 -13.23 2.13 -26.02
N HIS A 411 -12.39 1.83 -25.03
CA HIS A 411 -12.79 1.79 -23.64
C HIS A 411 -11.73 2.46 -22.78
N THR A 412 -12.08 2.80 -21.56
CA THR A 412 -11.17 3.40 -20.58
C THR A 412 -10.81 2.33 -19.55
N GLU A 413 -9.53 2.14 -19.32
CA GLU A 413 -9.01 1.40 -18.16
C GLU A 413 -8.64 2.38 -17.06
N SER A 414 -8.93 2.00 -15.82
CA SER A 414 -8.63 2.78 -14.62
C SER A 414 -7.77 1.96 -13.65
N LYS A 415 -6.86 2.64 -12.96
CA LYS A 415 -6.07 2.09 -11.84
C LYS A 415 -6.16 3.04 -10.66
N GLU A 416 -6.63 2.50 -9.55
CA GLU A 416 -6.75 3.23 -8.30
C GLU A 416 -5.69 2.78 -7.31
N PHE A 417 -4.96 3.76 -6.75
CA PHE A 417 -4.01 3.55 -5.68
C PHE A 417 -4.42 4.33 -4.44
N VAL A 418 -4.23 3.73 -3.29
CA VAL A 418 -4.52 4.30 -1.98
C VAL A 418 -3.26 4.30 -1.13
N HIS A 419 -2.90 5.45 -0.57
CA HIS A 419 -1.82 5.51 0.39
C HIS A 419 -2.32 5.10 1.76
N ALA A 420 -1.58 4.19 2.41
CA ALA A 420 -1.83 3.66 3.74
C ALA A 420 -0.70 4.05 4.69
N ASN A 421 -1.06 4.54 5.88
CA ASN A 421 -0.16 4.77 7.00
C ASN A 421 -0.47 3.76 8.10
N PHE A 422 0.38 2.74 8.23
CA PHE A 422 0.13 1.59 9.11
C PHE A 422 0.41 1.85 10.59
N GLY A 423 0.96 2.99 10.94
CA GLY A 423 1.26 3.32 12.34
C GLY A 423 2.45 2.56 12.91
N TRP A 424 3.44 2.24 12.09
CA TRP A 424 4.69 1.56 12.46
C TRP A 424 5.94 2.43 12.21
N GLY A 425 5.78 3.74 12.40
CA GLY A 425 6.89 4.67 12.24
C GLY A 425 7.29 4.93 10.79
N GLY A 426 6.42 4.60 9.85
CA GLY A 426 6.64 4.70 8.42
C GLY A 426 6.96 3.38 7.74
N GLN A 427 7.25 2.33 8.48
CA GLN A 427 7.47 1.01 7.91
C GLN A 427 6.20 0.52 7.21
N LYS A 428 6.36 0.03 6.00
CA LYS A 428 5.27 -0.44 5.12
C LYS A 428 4.28 0.65 4.67
N ASP A 429 4.42 1.91 5.11
CA ASP A 429 3.63 3.00 4.56
C ASP A 429 3.90 3.11 3.06
N GLY A 430 2.86 3.39 2.25
CA GLY A 430 3.02 3.49 0.81
C GLY A 430 1.70 3.48 0.05
N TYR A 431 1.81 3.59 -1.28
CA TYR A 431 0.70 3.42 -2.20
C TYR A 431 0.52 1.94 -2.53
N TYR A 432 -0.71 1.47 -2.41
CA TYR A 432 -1.14 0.12 -2.73
C TYR A 432 -2.28 0.18 -3.74
N THR A 433 -2.32 -0.77 -4.68
CA THR A 433 -3.52 -0.91 -5.52
C THR A 433 -4.75 -1.10 -4.64
N PHE A 434 -5.86 -0.46 -4.99
CA PHE A 434 -7.10 -0.56 -4.20
C PHE A 434 -7.53 -2.02 -3.99
N ASN A 435 -7.28 -2.88 -4.97
CA ASN A 435 -7.60 -4.30 -4.91
C ASN A 435 -6.87 -5.04 -3.76
N ALA A 436 -5.72 -4.55 -3.28
CA ALA A 436 -5.05 -5.13 -2.13
C ALA A 436 -5.87 -4.98 -0.83
N PHE A 437 -6.77 -3.98 -0.77
CA PHE A 437 -7.65 -3.73 0.38
C PHE A 437 -9.05 -4.35 0.22
N TYR A 438 -9.38 -4.83 -0.96
CA TYR A 438 -10.71 -5.36 -1.27
C TYR A 438 -10.59 -6.78 -1.77
N THR A 439 -10.30 -7.70 -0.86
CA THR A 439 -10.20 -9.10 -1.21
C THR A 439 -11.37 -9.85 -0.58
N ASP A 440 -12.26 -10.40 -1.40
CA ASP A 440 -13.35 -11.27 -0.95
C ASP A 440 -12.83 -12.62 -0.40
N ARG A 441 -11.53 -12.82 -0.38
CA ARG A 441 -10.91 -14.12 -0.11
C ARG A 441 -9.87 -14.16 1.01
N GLY A 442 -9.58 -13.03 1.71
CA GLY A 442 -8.58 -12.96 2.78
C GLY A 442 -7.16 -13.45 2.39
N PRO A 443 -6.07 -13.21 3.15
CA PRO A 443 -4.73 -13.67 2.80
C PRO A 443 -4.65 -15.20 2.76
N VAL A 444 -3.97 -15.73 1.75
CA VAL A 444 -3.77 -17.17 1.58
C VAL A 444 -2.77 -17.65 2.61
N SER A 445 -3.17 -18.64 3.37
CA SER A 445 -2.24 -19.45 4.12
C SER A 445 -2.22 -20.88 3.57
N PRO A 446 -1.06 -21.54 3.63
CA PRO A 446 -0.82 -22.82 2.98
C PRO A 446 -1.61 -24.01 3.52
N GLN A 447 -2.26 -23.89 4.66
CA GLN A 447 -3.07 -24.97 5.23
C GLN A 447 -4.53 -24.79 4.84
N SER A 448 -4.94 -25.47 3.79
CA SER A 448 -6.29 -25.64 3.26
C SER A 448 -7.10 -24.34 3.04
N ILE A 449 -7.42 -24.08 1.78
CA ILE A 449 -8.30 -23.00 1.31
C ILE A 449 -9.69 -23.05 1.96
N GLU A 450 -10.07 -24.18 2.54
CA GLU A 450 -11.40 -24.41 3.11
C GLU A 450 -11.59 -23.94 4.56
N ASP A 451 -10.50 -23.73 5.34
CA ASP A 451 -10.59 -23.45 6.78
C ASP A 451 -10.17 -22.00 7.18
N ARG A 452 -10.01 -21.09 6.20
CA ARG A 452 -9.57 -19.72 6.47
C ARG A 452 -10.56 -18.72 5.92
N ASP A 453 -11.68 -18.68 6.54
CA ASP A 453 -12.51 -17.49 6.57
C ASP A 453 -11.72 -16.37 7.28
N TYR A 454 -10.95 -15.57 6.49
CA TYR A 454 -10.84 -14.17 6.89
C TYR A 454 -12.26 -13.64 6.79
N ASP A 455 -12.93 -13.69 7.90
CA ASP A 455 -14.22 -13.04 8.07
C ASP A 455 -13.98 -11.58 7.71
N HIS A 456 -14.47 -11.17 6.56
CA HIS A 456 -14.21 -9.97 5.77
C HIS A 456 -14.58 -8.67 6.48
N ASP A 457 -14.15 -8.51 7.70
CA ASP A 457 -14.37 -7.30 8.47
C ASP A 457 -13.33 -6.22 8.15
N PHE A 458 -13.09 -5.99 6.85
CA PHE A 458 -12.51 -4.72 6.45
C PHE A 458 -13.55 -3.63 6.70
N SER A 459 -13.25 -2.74 7.65
CA SER A 459 -14.18 -1.71 8.08
C SER A 459 -13.52 -0.34 8.06
N ALA A 460 -14.20 0.61 7.43
CA ALA A 460 -13.84 2.01 7.45
C ALA A 460 -14.70 2.78 8.44
N VAL A 461 -14.08 3.66 9.21
CA VAL A 461 -14.80 4.71 9.95
C VAL A 461 -14.64 6.02 9.21
N THR A 462 -15.71 6.42 8.54
CA THR A 462 -15.79 7.66 7.77
C THR A 462 -16.59 8.73 8.51
N TYR A 463 -16.37 9.99 8.16
CA TYR A 463 -17.03 11.14 8.78
C TYR A 463 -17.05 12.35 7.86
N ASN A 464 -17.91 13.32 8.15
CA ASN A 464 -17.80 14.66 7.62
C ASN A 464 -17.25 15.59 8.69
N LEU A 465 -16.57 16.65 8.25
CA LEU A 465 -16.05 17.68 9.13
C LEU A 465 -16.46 19.05 8.59
N SER A 466 -17.19 19.83 9.39
CA SER A 466 -17.49 21.20 9.03
C SER A 466 -16.21 22.05 9.07
N LYS A 467 -15.98 22.83 8.03
CA LYS A 467 -14.84 23.76 7.95
C LYS A 467 -14.99 24.91 8.94
#